data_3a32484cf9289cf20a3f7f7d8b102cee
#
_entry.id   3a32484cf9289cf20a3f7f7d8b102cee
#
_cell.length_a   1.000
_cell.length_b   1.000
_cell.length_c   1.000
_cell.angle_alpha   90.00
_cell.angle_beta   90.00
_cell.angle_gamma   90.00
#
_symmetry.space_group_name_H-M   'P 1'
#
loop_
_entity.id
_entity.type
_entity.pdbx_description
1 polymer ?
#
loop_
_entity_poly.entity_id
_entity_poly.type
_entity_poly.pdbx_seq_one_letter_code
_entity_poly.pdbx_strand_id
1 'polypeptide(L)'
;VDRSPAYWWWAGDISTCLGALRGIEHVMLDMTANPEWLDRLVAFIGGSILRVHRQAEAAGDWGLSSHWNQAMPYAEELPDPAANARGARRRELWGFMAAQEFTAVSPEMHNEFLLRHQLPVLKEFGLVAYGCCEDLTRKIGMLRQIPNLRRIAVSPFADVEKCAEQIGTDYVLS
;
A
#
# COMPACT_ATOMS: atom_id res chain seq x y z
N VAL A 1 -21.41 -1.91 19.61
CA VAL A 1 -21.37 -1.13 18.37
C VAL A 1 -20.16 -1.61 17.61
N ASP A 2 -20.38 -2.27 16.47
CA ASP A 2 -19.33 -2.63 15.56
C ASP A 2 -18.70 -1.33 15.03
N ARG A 3 -17.50 -1.04 15.51
CA ARG A 3 -16.72 0.07 14.96
C ARG A 3 -16.09 -0.45 13.71
N SER A 4 -16.40 0.17 12.59
CA SER A 4 -15.68 -0.08 11.35
C SER A 4 -14.19 0.13 11.60
N PRO A 5 -13.32 -0.78 11.15
CA PRO A 5 -11.89 -0.62 11.33
C PRO A 5 -11.44 0.70 10.68
N ALA A 6 -10.54 1.39 11.35
CA ALA A 6 -9.99 2.65 10.86
C ALA A 6 -9.15 2.48 9.58
N TYR A 7 -8.74 1.26 9.29
CA TYR A 7 -8.09 0.90 8.03
C TYR A 7 -9.14 0.46 7.01
N TRP A 8 -9.59 1.42 6.25
CA TRP A 8 -10.31 1.18 5.01
C TRP A 8 -9.34 1.46 3.87
N TRP A 9 -9.19 0.53 2.94
CA TRP A 9 -8.18 0.65 1.88
C TRP A 9 -8.27 1.96 1.08
N TRP A 10 -9.48 2.47 0.79
CA TRP A 10 -9.68 3.77 0.16
C TRP A 10 -9.05 4.93 0.93
N ALA A 11 -9.21 4.94 2.23
CA ALA A 11 -8.68 5.98 3.10
C ALA A 11 -7.24 5.70 3.55
N GLY A 12 -6.75 4.50 3.31
CA GLY A 12 -5.40 4.06 3.67
C GLY A 12 -4.43 4.04 2.49
N ASP A 13 -4.91 4.18 1.26
CA ASP A 13 -4.07 4.21 0.06
C ASP A 13 -3.77 5.63 -0.38
N ILE A 14 -2.48 5.97 -0.42
CA ILE A 14 -2.02 7.33 -0.72
C ILE A 14 -2.36 7.71 -2.16
N SER A 15 -2.19 6.79 -3.13
CA SER A 15 -2.42 7.09 -4.54
C SER A 15 -3.89 7.38 -4.83
N THR A 16 -4.78 6.58 -4.25
CA THR A 16 -6.23 6.79 -4.36
C THR A 16 -6.66 8.11 -3.72
N CYS A 17 -6.15 8.43 -2.52
CA CYS A 17 -6.42 9.73 -1.89
C CYS A 17 -5.91 10.90 -2.74
N LEU A 18 -4.71 10.77 -3.30
CA LEU A 18 -4.11 11.78 -4.16
C LEU A 18 -4.94 12.00 -5.43
N GLY A 19 -5.33 10.91 -6.10
CA GLY A 19 -6.18 10.95 -7.28
C GLY A 19 -7.54 11.58 -7.01
N ALA A 20 -8.16 11.26 -5.87
CA ALA A 20 -9.44 11.83 -5.46
C ALA A 20 -9.37 13.32 -5.12
N LEU A 21 -8.28 13.76 -4.47
CA LEU A 21 -8.12 15.15 -4.04
C LEU A 21 -7.64 16.07 -5.16
N ARG A 22 -6.73 15.61 -6.01
CA ARG A 22 -6.09 16.46 -7.03
C ARG A 22 -6.58 16.20 -8.45
N GLY A 23 -7.06 14.98 -8.72
CA GLY A 23 -7.36 14.50 -10.07
C GLY A 23 -6.10 13.97 -10.77
N ILE A 24 -6.23 12.82 -11.42
CA ILE A 24 -5.08 12.08 -12.01
C ILE A 24 -4.34 12.93 -13.05
N GLU A 25 -5.04 13.63 -13.92
CA GLU A 25 -4.44 14.50 -14.95
C GLU A 25 -3.55 15.58 -14.33
N HIS A 26 -4.03 16.21 -13.25
CA HIS A 26 -3.27 17.24 -12.56
C HIS A 26 -2.08 16.68 -11.81
N VAL A 27 -2.19 15.46 -11.24
CA VAL A 27 -1.06 14.77 -10.61
C VAL A 27 0.05 14.53 -11.64
N MET A 28 -0.31 14.05 -12.84
CA MET A 28 0.67 13.83 -13.92
C MET A 28 1.36 15.14 -14.35
N LEU A 29 0.61 16.22 -14.48
CA LEU A 29 1.17 17.53 -14.81
C LEU A 29 2.07 18.06 -13.69
N ASP A 30 1.65 17.94 -12.45
CA ASP A 30 2.39 18.45 -11.29
C ASP A 30 3.73 17.75 -11.07
N MET A 31 3.88 16.48 -11.49
CA MET A 31 5.17 15.78 -11.44
C MET A 31 6.29 16.53 -12.18
N THR A 32 5.94 17.33 -13.19
CA THR A 32 6.91 18.10 -13.96
C THR A 32 6.80 19.62 -13.74
N ALA A 33 5.58 20.11 -13.61
CA ALA A 33 5.34 21.56 -13.48
C ALA A 33 5.48 22.07 -12.04
N ASN A 34 5.13 21.25 -11.04
CA ASN A 34 5.09 21.65 -9.64
C ASN A 34 5.57 20.51 -8.70
N PRO A 35 6.75 19.89 -8.95
CA PRO A 35 7.17 18.68 -8.25
C PRO A 35 7.26 18.85 -6.73
N GLU A 36 7.79 19.98 -6.24
CA GLU A 36 7.91 20.26 -4.81
C GLU A 36 6.53 20.41 -4.14
N TRP A 37 5.57 21.00 -4.83
CA TRP A 37 4.23 21.15 -4.29
C TRP A 37 3.53 19.78 -4.21
N LEU A 38 3.66 18.97 -5.26
CA LEU A 38 3.12 17.62 -5.30
C LEU A 38 3.72 16.77 -4.18
N ASP A 39 5.02 16.84 -3.99
CA ASP A 39 5.72 16.14 -2.92
C ASP A 39 5.16 16.50 -1.53
N ARG A 40 4.97 17.79 -1.26
CA ARG A 40 4.35 18.25 0.00
C ARG A 40 2.93 17.72 0.18
N LEU A 41 2.13 17.67 -0.89
CA LEU A 41 0.77 17.13 -0.83
C LEU A 41 0.79 15.63 -0.52
N VAL A 42 1.62 14.86 -1.20
CA VAL A 42 1.74 13.41 -0.95
C VAL A 42 2.27 13.12 0.46
N ALA A 43 3.27 13.88 0.92
CA ALA A 43 3.77 13.80 2.29
C ALA A 43 2.70 14.11 3.34
N PHE A 44 1.86 15.11 3.09
CA PHE A 44 0.72 15.46 3.94
C PHE A 44 -0.31 14.32 4.02
N ILE A 45 -0.66 13.73 2.88
CA ILE A 45 -1.59 12.59 2.82
C ILE A 45 -1.01 11.41 3.59
N GLY A 46 0.22 10.99 3.29
CA GLY A 46 0.88 9.86 3.95
C GLY A 46 1.03 10.06 5.46
N GLY A 47 1.45 11.25 5.88
CA GLY A 47 1.55 11.61 7.30
C GLY A 47 0.20 11.62 8.01
N SER A 48 -0.88 12.01 7.32
CA SER A 48 -2.24 11.99 7.86
C SER A 48 -2.75 10.57 8.04
N ILE A 49 -2.56 9.70 7.04
CA ILE A 49 -2.89 8.28 7.12
C ILE A 49 -2.14 7.64 8.30
N LEU A 50 -0.83 7.85 8.39
CA LEU A 50 -0.02 7.28 9.47
C LEU A 50 -0.50 7.73 10.86
N ARG A 51 -0.88 8.99 11.01
CA ARG A 51 -1.44 9.53 12.26
C ARG A 51 -2.76 8.85 12.62
N VAL A 52 -3.68 8.72 11.67
CA VAL A 52 -4.98 8.06 11.87
C VAL A 52 -4.78 6.58 12.24
N HIS A 53 -3.88 5.89 11.56
CA HIS A 53 -3.54 4.50 11.85
C HIS A 53 -3.02 4.33 13.29
N ARG A 54 -2.16 5.24 13.76
CA ARG A 54 -1.62 5.21 15.13
C ARG A 54 -2.70 5.50 16.18
N GLN A 55 -3.59 6.44 15.90
CA GLN A 55 -4.72 6.73 16.77
C GLN A 55 -5.66 5.53 16.89
N ALA A 56 -5.97 4.86 15.78
CA ALA A 56 -6.78 3.67 15.76
C ALA A 56 -6.12 2.51 16.52
N GLU A 57 -4.81 2.34 16.38
CA GLU A 57 -4.07 1.31 17.15
C GLU A 57 -4.12 1.60 18.65
N ALA A 58 -3.91 2.85 19.05
CA ALA A 58 -4.00 3.27 20.45
C ALA A 58 -5.41 3.10 21.03
N ALA A 59 -6.45 3.26 20.20
CA ALA A 59 -7.85 3.05 20.58
C ALA A 59 -8.28 1.57 20.59
N GLY A 60 -7.43 0.66 20.12
CA GLY A 60 -7.76 -0.77 19.96
C GLY A 60 -8.76 -1.05 18.84
N ASP A 61 -8.84 -0.20 17.84
CA ASP A 61 -9.79 -0.31 16.72
C ASP A 61 -9.32 -1.27 15.60
N TRP A 62 -8.07 -1.72 15.62
CA TRP A 62 -7.57 -2.71 14.68
C TRP A 62 -8.00 -4.12 15.07
N GLY A 63 -8.40 -4.91 14.09
CA GLY A 63 -8.80 -6.30 14.26
C GLY A 63 -8.59 -7.09 12.97
N LEU A 64 -8.85 -8.40 13.04
CA LEU A 64 -8.66 -9.30 11.90
C LEU A 64 -9.54 -9.01 10.70
N SER A 65 -10.72 -8.51 10.95
CA SER A 65 -11.66 -8.09 9.91
C SER A 65 -11.27 -6.77 9.24
N SER A 66 -10.15 -6.17 9.64
CA SER A 66 -9.69 -4.88 9.12
C SER A 66 -9.04 -4.98 7.73
N HIS A 67 -8.75 -6.17 7.23
CA HIS A 67 -8.17 -6.31 5.90
C HIS A 67 -9.26 -6.50 4.86
N TRP A 68 -9.70 -5.42 4.39
CA TRP A 68 -10.66 -5.30 3.31
C TRP A 68 -9.98 -5.22 1.95
N ASN A 69 -9.01 -5.98 1.71
CA ASN A 69 -8.28 -5.92 0.48
C ASN A 69 -7.95 -7.31 -0.01
N GLN A 70 -7.24 -7.38 -1.07
CA GLN A 70 -6.80 -8.60 -1.70
C GLN A 70 -5.63 -9.27 -0.96
N ALA A 71 -5.22 -8.74 0.19
CA ALA A 71 -4.20 -9.35 1.02
C ALA A 71 -4.70 -10.67 1.61
N MET A 72 -3.81 -11.61 1.74
CA MET A 72 -4.15 -12.88 2.36
C MET A 72 -4.38 -12.68 3.86
N PRO A 73 -5.50 -13.11 4.41
CA PRO A 73 -5.78 -12.96 5.84
C PRO A 73 -4.93 -13.90 6.70
N TYR A 74 -4.16 -14.79 6.08
CA TYR A 74 -3.43 -15.86 6.73
C TYR A 74 -1.95 -15.85 6.32
N ALA A 75 -1.08 -16.02 7.29
CA ALA A 75 0.36 -16.20 7.07
C ALA A 75 0.99 -16.86 8.30
N GLU A 76 1.90 -17.79 8.08
CA GLU A 76 2.61 -18.48 9.17
C GLU A 76 3.50 -17.54 9.98
N GLU A 77 3.98 -16.46 9.37
CA GLU A 77 4.86 -15.48 9.99
C GLU A 77 4.13 -14.50 10.92
N LEU A 78 2.80 -14.42 10.81
CA LEU A 78 1.99 -13.60 11.69
C LEU A 78 1.39 -14.45 12.81
N PRO A 79 1.26 -13.89 14.03
CA PRO A 79 0.66 -14.62 15.12
C PRO A 79 -0.79 -14.99 14.78
N ASP A 80 -1.19 -16.21 15.13
CA ASP A 80 -2.59 -16.64 15.05
C ASP A 80 -3.44 -15.79 15.97
N PRO A 81 -4.36 -15.02 15.45
CA PRO A 81 -5.19 -14.19 16.29
C PRO A 81 -6.30 -15.04 16.92
N ALA A 82 -6.59 -14.80 18.17
CA ALA A 82 -7.79 -15.38 18.78
C ALA A 82 -9.03 -14.97 17.98
N ALA A 83 -9.98 -15.88 17.82
CA ALA A 83 -11.23 -15.60 17.14
C ALA A 83 -11.89 -14.34 17.75
N ASN A 84 -12.28 -13.39 16.91
CA ASN A 84 -12.82 -12.09 17.30
C ASN A 84 -11.87 -11.22 18.13
N ALA A 85 -10.56 -11.40 18.04
CA ALA A 85 -9.59 -10.55 18.71
C ALA A 85 -9.78 -9.08 18.28
N ARG A 86 -9.84 -8.20 19.27
CA ARG A 86 -9.81 -6.75 19.09
C ARG A 86 -8.51 -6.19 19.64
N GLY A 87 -8.10 -5.04 19.13
CA GLY A 87 -6.88 -4.40 19.59
C GLY A 87 -5.60 -5.05 19.06
N ALA A 88 -5.67 -5.69 17.89
CA ALA A 88 -4.48 -6.17 17.18
C ALA A 88 -3.55 -4.99 16.87
N ARG A 89 -2.25 -5.26 16.86
CA ARG A 89 -1.26 -4.27 16.44
C ARG A 89 -1.02 -4.43 14.95
N ARG A 90 -0.74 -3.33 14.23
CA ARG A 90 -0.47 -3.37 12.78
C ARG A 90 0.65 -4.35 12.42
N ARG A 91 1.67 -4.49 13.25
CA ARG A 91 2.73 -5.49 13.08
C ARG A 91 2.26 -6.96 13.12
N GLU A 92 1.03 -7.19 13.56
CA GLU A 92 0.37 -8.51 13.60
C GLU A 92 -0.59 -8.70 12.42
N LEU A 93 -0.69 -7.71 11.52
CA LEU A 93 -1.64 -7.66 10.42
C LEU A 93 -0.93 -7.49 9.08
N TRP A 94 -1.67 -7.77 8.03
CA TRP A 94 -1.31 -7.41 6.67
C TRP A 94 -1.56 -5.93 6.41
N GLY A 95 -0.57 -5.26 5.82
CA GLY A 95 -0.75 -3.97 5.18
C GLY A 95 -1.01 -4.12 3.68
N PHE A 96 -1.64 -3.14 3.09
CA PHE A 96 -1.89 -3.08 1.65
C PHE A 96 -1.74 -1.67 1.12
N MET A 97 -1.10 -1.54 -0.03
CA MET A 97 -1.15 -0.33 -0.86
C MET A 97 -1.08 -0.71 -2.33
N ALA A 98 -1.56 0.18 -3.17
CA ALA A 98 -1.54 0.08 -4.60
C ALA A 98 -1.06 1.40 -5.23
N ALA A 99 -0.95 1.45 -6.53
CA ALA A 99 -0.54 2.62 -7.29
C ALA A 99 -1.26 2.68 -8.65
N GLN A 100 -2.56 2.45 -8.64
CA GLN A 100 -3.36 2.37 -9.87
C GLN A 100 -3.26 3.65 -10.70
N GLU A 101 -3.27 4.80 -10.03
CA GLU A 101 -3.13 6.13 -10.61
C GLU A 101 -1.74 6.34 -11.23
N PHE A 102 -0.76 5.54 -10.84
CA PHE A 102 0.63 5.61 -11.31
C PHE A 102 0.98 4.54 -12.37
N THR A 103 0.00 3.84 -12.93
CA THR A 103 0.24 2.77 -13.91
C THR A 103 1.17 3.21 -15.05
N ALA A 104 0.94 4.39 -15.63
CA ALA A 104 1.71 4.92 -16.76
C ALA A 104 3.02 5.63 -16.33
N VAL A 105 3.28 5.76 -15.04
CA VAL A 105 4.45 6.48 -14.50
C VAL A 105 5.67 5.56 -14.45
N SER A 106 6.86 6.08 -14.75
CA SER A 106 8.10 5.31 -14.68
C SER A 106 8.40 4.82 -13.27
N PRO A 107 9.20 3.76 -13.09
CA PRO A 107 9.59 3.29 -11.76
C PRO A 107 10.26 4.38 -10.91
N GLU A 108 11.11 5.21 -11.53
CA GLU A 108 11.83 6.30 -10.84
C GLU A 108 10.86 7.35 -10.31
N MET A 109 9.94 7.81 -11.16
CA MET A 109 8.92 8.79 -10.75
C MET A 109 7.93 8.19 -9.76
N HIS A 110 7.56 6.92 -9.90
CA HIS A 110 6.75 6.22 -8.92
C HIS A 110 7.46 6.17 -7.56
N ASN A 111 8.74 5.85 -7.54
CA ASN A 111 9.53 5.86 -6.32
C ASN A 111 9.59 7.25 -5.70
N GLU A 112 9.87 8.26 -6.51
CA GLU A 112 10.04 9.64 -6.05
C GLU A 112 8.73 10.26 -5.52
N PHE A 113 7.63 10.12 -6.24
CA PHE A 113 6.39 10.81 -5.90
C PHE A 113 5.40 9.98 -5.09
N LEU A 114 5.59 8.67 -4.96
CA LEU A 114 4.64 7.83 -4.24
C LEU A 114 5.30 6.85 -3.26
N LEU A 115 6.12 5.91 -3.73
CA LEU A 115 6.58 4.79 -2.89
C LEU A 115 7.29 5.27 -1.63
N ARG A 116 8.18 6.27 -1.73
CA ARG A 116 8.89 6.81 -0.56
C ARG A 116 7.95 7.32 0.53
N HIS A 117 6.75 7.77 0.17
CA HIS A 117 5.72 8.21 1.11
C HIS A 117 4.85 7.06 1.62
N GLN A 118 4.75 5.97 0.87
CA GLN A 118 4.07 4.74 1.30
C GLN A 118 4.91 3.95 2.31
N LEU A 119 6.23 3.93 2.15
CA LEU A 119 7.15 3.17 3.02
C LEU A 119 6.96 3.43 4.52
N PRO A 120 6.82 4.69 5.01
CA PRO A 120 6.58 4.95 6.43
C PRO A 120 5.31 4.33 6.99
N VAL A 121 4.27 4.16 6.16
CA VAL A 121 3.02 3.51 6.55
C VAL A 121 3.16 2.00 6.49
N LEU A 122 3.69 1.47 5.38
CA LEU A 122 3.81 0.04 5.13
C LEU A 122 4.70 -0.68 6.15
N LYS A 123 5.79 -0.07 6.58
CA LYS A 123 6.72 -0.66 7.56
C LYS A 123 6.11 -0.89 8.94
N GLU A 124 4.98 -0.29 9.25
CA GLU A 124 4.29 -0.49 10.53
C GLU A 124 3.49 -1.81 10.56
N PHE A 125 3.28 -2.44 9.40
CA PHE A 125 2.57 -3.71 9.29
C PHE A 125 3.53 -4.90 9.36
N GLY A 126 3.04 -6.06 9.78
CA GLY A 126 3.84 -7.28 9.85
C GLY A 126 4.24 -7.80 8.48
N LEU A 127 3.28 -7.87 7.57
CA LEU A 127 3.50 -8.23 6.17
C LEU A 127 2.78 -7.24 5.26
N VAL A 128 3.22 -7.13 4.02
CA VAL A 128 2.63 -6.25 3.01
C VAL A 128 2.26 -7.01 1.74
N ALA A 129 1.05 -6.74 1.26
CA ALA A 129 0.64 -6.99 -0.10
C ALA A 129 0.67 -5.66 -0.88
N TYR A 130 1.21 -5.67 -2.08
CA TYR A 130 1.29 -4.47 -2.93
C TYR A 130 0.72 -4.74 -4.32
N GLY A 131 -0.01 -3.76 -4.84
CA GLY A 131 -0.55 -3.79 -6.19
C GLY A 131 -2.02 -4.21 -6.26
N CYS A 132 -2.67 -3.81 -7.35
CA CYS A 132 -4.07 -4.12 -7.65
C CYS A 132 -4.26 -4.25 -9.17
N CYS A 133 -4.62 -3.15 -9.83
CA CYS A 133 -4.93 -3.12 -11.27
C CYS A 133 -3.81 -2.51 -12.13
N GLU A 134 -2.79 -1.95 -11.52
CA GLU A 134 -1.66 -1.34 -12.22
C GLU A 134 -0.72 -2.37 -12.86
N ASP A 135 -0.10 -1.99 -13.96
CA ASP A 135 1.00 -2.75 -14.55
C ASP A 135 2.29 -2.54 -13.73
N LEU A 136 2.71 -3.60 -13.04
CA LEU A 136 3.93 -3.62 -12.23
C LEU A 136 5.13 -4.28 -12.93
N THR A 137 5.00 -4.68 -14.20
CA THR A 137 6.06 -5.41 -14.95
C THR A 137 7.43 -4.76 -14.83
N ARG A 138 7.50 -3.43 -14.87
CA ARG A 138 8.76 -2.67 -14.81
C ARG A 138 9.11 -2.17 -13.39
N LYS A 139 8.28 -2.47 -12.40
CA LYS A 139 8.33 -1.86 -11.06
C LYS A 139 8.72 -2.85 -9.95
N ILE A 140 8.81 -4.14 -10.25
CA ILE A 140 9.13 -5.18 -9.25
C ILE A 140 10.44 -4.87 -8.52
N GLY A 141 11.49 -4.48 -9.25
CA GLY A 141 12.77 -4.12 -8.65
C GLY A 141 12.67 -2.97 -7.64
N MET A 142 11.85 -1.95 -7.95
CA MET A 142 11.60 -0.81 -7.07
C MET A 142 10.86 -1.25 -5.80
N LEU A 143 9.88 -2.15 -5.91
CA LEU A 143 9.08 -2.63 -4.78
C LEU A 143 9.88 -3.41 -3.73
N ARG A 144 11.07 -3.93 -4.09
CA ARG A 144 11.99 -4.61 -3.16
C ARG A 144 12.46 -3.70 -2.01
N GLN A 145 12.23 -2.40 -2.08
CA GLN A 145 12.48 -1.45 -0.98
C GLN A 145 11.50 -1.61 0.19
N ILE A 146 10.36 -2.29 -0.01
CA ILE A 146 9.38 -2.54 1.05
C ILE A 146 9.89 -3.71 1.89
N PRO A 147 10.30 -3.48 3.15
CA PRO A 147 11.08 -4.49 3.91
C PRO A 147 10.27 -5.73 4.32
N ASN A 148 8.96 -5.59 4.39
CA ASN A 148 8.01 -6.65 4.79
C ASN A 148 7.07 -7.05 3.64
N LEU A 149 7.46 -6.77 2.39
CA LEU A 149 6.73 -7.19 1.21
C LEU A 149 6.69 -8.72 1.13
N ARG A 150 5.51 -9.27 0.98
CA ARG A 150 5.30 -10.71 0.88
C ARG A 150 4.53 -11.12 -0.37
N ARG A 151 3.64 -10.28 -0.84
CA ARG A 151 2.77 -10.55 -1.97
C ARG A 151 2.75 -9.37 -2.93
N ILE A 152 2.83 -9.67 -4.22
CA ILE A 152 2.68 -8.70 -5.31
C ILE A 152 1.50 -9.14 -6.17
N ALA A 153 0.52 -8.25 -6.32
CA ALA A 153 -0.59 -8.48 -7.24
C ALA A 153 -0.15 -8.16 -8.66
N VAL A 154 -0.36 -9.09 -9.56
CA VAL A 154 -0.03 -8.94 -10.99
C VAL A 154 -1.32 -8.82 -11.78
N SER A 155 -1.59 -7.62 -12.26
CA SER A 155 -2.81 -7.32 -12.99
C SER A 155 -2.87 -8.03 -14.36
N PRO A 156 -4.06 -8.20 -14.95
CA PRO A 156 -4.20 -8.75 -16.30
C PRO A 156 -3.51 -7.90 -17.40
N PHE A 157 -3.14 -6.66 -17.08
CA PHE A 157 -2.45 -5.75 -17.99
C PHE A 157 -0.92 -5.88 -17.92
N ALA A 158 -0.40 -6.59 -16.92
CA ALA A 158 1.02 -6.82 -16.73
C ALA A 158 1.51 -8.01 -17.55
N ASP A 159 2.79 -8.02 -17.87
CA ASP A 159 3.49 -9.18 -18.44
C ASP A 159 3.78 -10.17 -17.29
N VAL A 160 2.89 -11.15 -17.13
CA VAL A 160 2.92 -12.10 -16.02
C VAL A 160 4.22 -12.92 -16.01
N GLU A 161 4.73 -13.32 -17.18
CA GLU A 161 5.96 -14.10 -17.27
C GLU A 161 7.16 -13.28 -16.79
N LYS A 162 7.30 -12.04 -17.25
CA LYS A 162 8.36 -11.14 -16.78
C LYS A 162 8.22 -10.79 -15.29
N CYS A 163 7.00 -10.64 -14.79
CA CYS A 163 6.79 -10.44 -13.37
C CYS A 163 7.25 -11.66 -12.56
N ALA A 164 6.88 -12.87 -13.01
CA ALA A 164 7.28 -14.11 -12.35
C ALA A 164 8.80 -14.30 -12.36
N GLU A 165 9.46 -14.03 -13.48
CA GLU A 165 10.93 -14.07 -13.58
C GLU A 165 11.61 -13.12 -12.60
N GLN A 166 11.12 -11.88 -12.47
CA GLN A 166 11.67 -10.89 -11.55
C GLN A 166 11.38 -11.19 -10.08
N ILE A 167 10.23 -11.76 -9.79
CA ILE A 167 9.80 -12.15 -8.44
C ILE A 167 10.56 -13.39 -7.95
N GLY A 168 10.76 -14.36 -8.85
CA GLY A 168 11.41 -15.62 -8.50
C GLY A 168 10.65 -16.34 -7.36
N THR A 169 11.38 -16.68 -6.32
CA THR A 169 10.84 -17.32 -5.09
C THR A 169 10.71 -16.34 -3.92
N ASP A 170 10.98 -15.06 -4.12
CA ASP A 170 11.06 -14.09 -3.02
C ASP A 170 9.68 -13.64 -2.54
N TYR A 171 8.69 -13.61 -3.44
CA TYR A 171 7.35 -13.11 -3.15
C TYR A 171 6.27 -14.02 -3.71
N VAL A 172 5.08 -13.95 -3.12
CA VAL A 172 3.88 -14.59 -3.66
C VAL A 172 3.34 -13.72 -4.80
N LEU A 173 3.23 -14.32 -5.98
CA LEU A 173 2.55 -13.71 -7.13
C LEU A 173 1.06 -14.05 -7.08
N SER A 174 0.19 -13.08 -7.29
CA SER A 174 -1.27 -13.30 -7.24
C SER A 174 -2.02 -12.46 -8.25
#